data_ff027dc7aef081a82b0bbf52e40279a4
#
_entry.id   ff027dc7aef081a82b0bbf52e40279a4
#
_cell.length_a   1.000
_cell.length_b   1.000
_cell.length_c   1.000
_cell.angle_alpha   90.00
_cell.angle_beta   90.00
_cell.angle_gamma   90.00
#
_symmetry.space_group_name_H-M   'P 1'
#
loop_
_entity.id
_entity.type
_entity.pdbx_description
1 polymer ?
#
loop_
_entity_poly.entity_id
_entity_poly.type
_entity_poly.pdbx_seq_one_letter_code
_entity_poly.pdbx_strand_id
1 'polypeptide(L)'
;MRKIGANGLPAILTAVFLIASAHAQEWEMPRTEFGDPDLQGVWSNATQTKLERDSQLGERKAFTEEEALARESRSRDRQIESDRASDPNRAPPTDGNTAAGYNSFWLDRGNGIVQINGEYRTSMIIDPPNGQIPFLPAALSRPTQLQQWVAQPGVD
;
A
#
# COMPACT_ATOMS: atom_id res chain seq x y z
N MET A 1 73.33 1.11 43.44
CA MET A 1 72.08 1.87 43.30
C MET A 1 71.18 1.16 42.32
N ARG A 2 70.19 0.46 42.77
CA ARG A 2 69.25 -0.32 41.97
C ARG A 2 67.95 0.45 41.79
N LYS A 3 67.53 0.70 40.55
CA LYS A 3 66.24 1.28 40.22
C LYS A 3 65.25 0.13 39.97
N ILE A 4 64.17 0.15 40.72
CA ILE A 4 63.05 -0.81 40.64
C ILE A 4 62.11 -0.29 39.56
N GLY A 5 61.91 -1.10 38.54
CA GLY A 5 60.94 -0.83 37.48
C GLY A 5 59.48 -1.20 37.95
N ALA A 6 58.58 -0.27 37.78
CA ALA A 6 57.16 -0.50 38.05
C ALA A 6 56.51 -1.26 36.88
N ASN A 7 56.03 -2.46 37.17
CA ASN A 7 55.19 -3.20 36.21
C ASN A 7 53.77 -2.67 36.26
N GLY A 8 53.36 -2.01 35.17
CA GLY A 8 51.97 -1.66 34.96
C GLY A 8 51.19 -2.88 34.45
N LEU A 9 50.16 -3.30 35.19
CA LEU A 9 49.18 -4.24 34.73
C LEU A 9 48.24 -3.58 33.71
N PRO A 10 47.92 -4.18 32.59
CA PRO A 10 46.85 -3.70 31.75
C PRO A 10 45.50 -4.07 32.35
N ALA A 11 44.69 -3.07 32.63
CA ALA A 11 43.30 -3.27 33.01
C ALA A 11 42.51 -3.70 31.77
N ILE A 12 42.11 -4.98 31.73
CA ILE A 12 41.21 -5.53 30.72
C ILE A 12 39.81 -5.05 31.09
N LEU A 13 39.31 -4.05 30.38
CA LEU A 13 37.95 -3.57 30.46
C LEU A 13 37.03 -4.55 29.71
N THR A 14 36.43 -5.47 30.44
CA THR A 14 35.44 -6.42 29.88
C THR A 14 34.12 -5.66 29.68
N ALA A 15 33.88 -5.19 28.48
CA ALA A 15 32.59 -4.64 28.08
C ALA A 15 31.59 -5.78 27.93
N VAL A 16 30.74 -5.95 28.93
CA VAL A 16 29.60 -6.88 28.86
C VAL A 16 28.53 -6.20 27.99
N PHE A 17 28.41 -6.60 26.74
CA PHE A 17 27.29 -6.26 25.88
C PHE A 17 26.06 -7.00 26.38
N LEU A 18 25.19 -6.32 27.10
CA LEU A 18 23.81 -6.74 27.37
C LEU A 18 23.04 -6.67 26.05
N ILE A 19 22.96 -7.79 25.34
CA ILE A 19 22.04 -7.95 24.22
C ILE A 19 20.65 -8.06 24.85
N ALA A 20 19.95 -6.92 24.96
CA ALA A 20 18.53 -6.92 25.23
C ALA A 20 17.85 -7.58 24.02
N SER A 21 17.50 -8.86 24.16
CA SER A 21 16.62 -9.53 23.21
C SER A 21 15.28 -8.80 23.26
N ALA A 22 15.05 -7.92 22.27
CA ALA A 22 13.73 -7.39 22.01
C ALA A 22 12.86 -8.58 21.59
N HIS A 23 12.19 -9.20 22.55
CA HIS A 23 11.10 -10.11 22.25
C HIS A 23 10.03 -9.24 21.57
N ALA A 24 9.91 -9.36 20.24
CA ALA A 24 8.73 -8.89 19.55
C ALA A 24 7.56 -9.60 20.22
N GLN A 25 6.73 -8.84 20.93
CA GLN A 25 5.53 -9.38 21.56
C GLN A 25 4.68 -9.93 20.42
N GLU A 26 4.49 -11.24 20.39
CA GLU A 26 3.63 -11.89 19.42
C GLU A 26 2.25 -11.27 19.55
N TRP A 27 1.78 -10.63 18.48
CA TRP A 27 0.47 -9.98 18.49
C TRP A 27 -0.60 -11.06 18.58
N GLU A 28 -1.36 -11.05 19.66
CA GLU A 28 -2.49 -11.93 19.86
C GLU A 28 -3.78 -11.17 19.54
N MET A 29 -4.63 -11.78 18.71
CA MET A 29 -5.89 -11.15 18.31
C MET A 29 -6.81 -11.01 19.54
N PRO A 30 -7.29 -9.81 19.85
CA PRO A 30 -8.30 -9.60 20.89
C PRO A 30 -9.54 -10.47 20.60
N ARG A 31 -10.14 -11.00 21.67
CA ARG A 31 -11.35 -11.81 21.56
C ARG A 31 -12.48 -11.22 22.39
N THR A 32 -13.70 -11.39 21.90
CA THR A 32 -14.93 -11.07 22.62
C THR A 32 -15.11 -12.02 23.82
N GLU A 33 -16.07 -11.70 24.70
CA GLU A 33 -16.46 -12.57 25.81
C GLU A 33 -16.97 -13.96 25.35
N PHE A 34 -17.37 -14.10 24.08
CA PHE A 34 -17.81 -15.36 23.48
C PHE A 34 -16.66 -16.15 22.83
N GLY A 35 -15.43 -15.64 22.87
CA GLY A 35 -14.26 -16.28 22.27
C GLY A 35 -14.03 -16.01 20.78
N ASP A 36 -14.91 -15.27 20.14
CA ASP A 36 -14.75 -14.85 18.73
C ASP A 36 -13.73 -13.72 18.60
N PRO A 37 -13.09 -13.56 17.44
CA PRO A 37 -12.24 -12.40 17.17
C PRO A 37 -12.99 -11.08 17.41
N ASP A 38 -12.39 -10.18 18.20
CA ASP A 38 -12.96 -8.86 18.43
C ASP A 38 -12.68 -7.96 17.24
N LEU A 39 -13.70 -7.74 16.41
CA LEU A 39 -13.66 -6.87 15.22
C LEU A 39 -14.33 -5.52 15.48
N GLN A 40 -14.60 -5.16 16.73
CA GLN A 40 -15.16 -3.86 17.06
C GLN A 40 -14.16 -2.75 16.74
N GLY A 41 -14.67 -1.63 16.23
CA GLY A 41 -13.84 -0.48 15.91
C GLY A 41 -14.20 0.18 14.59
N VAL A 42 -13.37 1.15 14.20
CA VAL A 42 -13.44 1.81 12.89
C VAL A 42 -12.40 1.18 12.00
N TRP A 43 -12.84 0.66 10.87
CA TRP A 43 -11.98 -0.01 9.90
C TRP A 43 -11.86 0.84 8.64
N SER A 44 -10.65 0.93 8.10
CA SER A 44 -10.39 1.50 6.78
C SER A 44 -9.75 0.43 5.88
N ASN A 45 -10.26 0.30 4.67
CA ASN A 45 -9.66 -0.52 3.61
C ASN A 45 -8.91 0.33 2.58
N ALA A 46 -8.67 1.59 2.90
CA ALA A 46 -7.94 2.49 2.01
C ALA A 46 -6.50 2.01 1.82
N THR A 47 -6.12 1.76 0.56
CA THR A 47 -4.80 1.27 0.20
C THR A 47 -4.43 1.70 -1.21
N GLN A 48 -3.13 1.82 -1.46
CA GLN A 48 -2.58 2.04 -2.81
C GLN A 48 -2.45 0.73 -3.62
N THR A 49 -2.71 -0.41 -2.99
CA THR A 49 -2.71 -1.70 -3.67
C THR A 49 -3.95 -1.79 -4.55
N LYS A 50 -3.76 -2.01 -5.85
CA LYS A 50 -4.86 -2.17 -6.80
C LYS A 50 -5.67 -3.43 -6.49
N LEU A 51 -6.95 -3.41 -6.83
CA LEU A 51 -7.79 -4.61 -6.77
C LEU A 51 -7.21 -5.70 -7.67
N GLU A 52 -7.02 -5.38 -8.93
CA GLU A 52 -6.42 -6.28 -9.93
C GLU A 52 -4.94 -5.95 -10.14
N ARG A 53 -4.16 -6.98 -10.45
CA ARG A 53 -2.74 -6.85 -10.75
C ARG A 53 -2.55 -6.25 -12.14
N ASP A 54 -1.57 -5.35 -12.27
CA ASP A 54 -1.17 -4.85 -13.58
C ASP A 54 -0.70 -6.03 -14.44
N SER A 55 -1.23 -6.16 -15.65
CA SER A 55 -0.94 -7.28 -16.55
C SER A 55 0.55 -7.48 -16.85
N GLN A 56 1.34 -6.39 -16.78
CA GLN A 56 2.79 -6.40 -16.95
C GLN A 56 3.53 -7.17 -15.84
N LEU A 57 2.90 -7.35 -14.68
CA LEU A 57 3.47 -8.07 -13.56
C LEU A 57 3.23 -9.60 -13.65
N GLY A 58 2.36 -10.04 -14.56
CA GLY A 58 2.03 -11.45 -14.70
C GLY A 58 1.56 -12.08 -13.39
N GLU A 59 2.23 -13.15 -12.95
CA GLU A 59 1.93 -13.84 -11.69
C GLU A 59 2.74 -13.33 -10.49
N ARG A 60 3.48 -12.25 -10.63
CA ARG A 60 4.31 -11.69 -9.58
C ARG A 60 3.45 -11.13 -8.44
N LYS A 61 3.39 -11.84 -7.31
CA LYS A 61 2.50 -11.56 -6.17
C LYS A 61 2.94 -10.42 -5.28
N ALA A 62 4.25 -10.10 -5.26
CA ALA A 62 4.81 -9.11 -4.35
C ALA A 62 5.81 -8.18 -5.06
N PHE A 63 5.83 -6.94 -4.60
CA PHE A 63 6.90 -5.97 -4.90
C PHE A 63 8.08 -6.22 -3.96
N THR A 64 9.28 -5.77 -4.38
CA THR A 64 10.37 -5.58 -3.42
C THR A 64 10.05 -4.37 -2.53
N GLU A 65 10.71 -4.27 -1.39
CA GLU A 65 10.57 -3.12 -0.49
C GLU A 65 10.90 -1.81 -1.22
N GLU A 66 11.98 -1.78 -1.99
CA GLU A 66 12.38 -0.62 -2.78
C GLU A 66 11.30 -0.20 -3.78
N GLU A 67 10.71 -1.15 -4.50
CA GLU A 67 9.63 -0.87 -5.45
C GLU A 67 8.37 -0.36 -4.76
N ALA A 68 8.04 -0.92 -3.58
CA ALA A 68 6.90 -0.49 -2.80
C ALA A 68 7.08 0.95 -2.32
N LEU A 69 8.21 1.26 -1.68
CA LEU A 69 8.54 2.60 -1.21
C LEU A 69 8.59 3.63 -2.35
N ALA A 70 9.13 3.25 -3.51
CA ALA A 70 9.15 4.13 -4.68
C ALA A 70 7.75 4.40 -5.24
N ARG A 71 6.81 3.46 -5.13
CA ARG A 71 5.41 3.65 -5.52
C ARG A 71 4.66 4.56 -4.55
N GLU A 72 4.85 4.34 -3.26
CA GLU A 72 4.26 5.15 -2.19
C GLU A 72 4.75 6.60 -2.26
N SER A 73 6.05 6.82 -2.47
CA SER A 73 6.63 8.15 -2.67
C SER A 73 5.98 8.87 -3.85
N ARG A 74 5.93 8.23 -5.02
CA ARG A 74 5.28 8.81 -6.20
C ARG A 74 3.81 9.11 -6.00
N SER A 75 3.11 8.30 -5.21
CA SER A 75 1.70 8.54 -4.88
C SER A 75 1.55 9.76 -3.98
N ARG A 76 2.42 9.87 -2.99
CA ARG A 76 2.46 11.04 -2.08
C ARG A 76 2.78 12.33 -2.83
N ASP A 77 3.76 12.29 -3.74
CA ASP A 77 4.13 13.45 -4.55
C ASP A 77 2.95 13.92 -5.43
N ARG A 78 2.23 12.98 -6.04
CA ARG A 78 1.02 13.31 -6.81
C ARG A 78 -0.10 13.88 -5.93
N GLN A 79 -0.24 13.39 -4.70
CA GLN A 79 -1.22 13.94 -3.77
C GLN A 79 -0.86 15.38 -3.40
N ILE A 80 0.38 15.63 -3.03
CA ILE A 80 0.87 16.99 -2.74
C ILE A 80 0.64 17.92 -3.92
N GLU A 81 0.90 17.46 -5.13
CA GLU A 81 0.66 18.26 -6.34
C GLU A 81 -0.83 18.51 -6.58
N SER A 82 -1.69 17.52 -6.35
CA SER A 82 -3.14 17.66 -6.50
C SER A 82 -3.77 18.58 -5.45
N ASP A 83 -3.16 18.66 -4.27
CA ASP A 83 -3.64 19.48 -3.15
C ASP A 83 -3.16 20.95 -3.23
N ARG A 84 -2.31 21.27 -4.22
CA ARG A 84 -1.93 22.66 -4.47
C ARG A 84 -3.15 23.52 -4.81
N ALA A 85 -3.14 24.73 -4.29
CA ALA A 85 -4.16 25.71 -4.64
C ALA A 85 -4.22 25.90 -6.17
N SER A 86 -5.39 25.81 -6.73
CA SER A 86 -5.61 26.07 -8.15
C SER A 86 -5.33 27.54 -8.49
N ASP A 87 -4.65 27.77 -9.62
CA ASP A 87 -4.52 29.14 -10.17
C ASP A 87 -5.89 29.64 -10.56
N PRO A 88 -6.42 30.73 -9.94
CA PRO A 88 -7.72 31.26 -10.26
C PRO A 88 -7.82 31.79 -11.73
N ASN A 89 -6.68 32.04 -12.37
CA ASN A 89 -6.61 32.51 -13.76
C ASN A 89 -6.36 31.38 -14.76
N ARG A 90 -6.31 30.13 -14.33
CA ARG A 90 -6.11 28.99 -15.21
C ARG A 90 -7.28 28.86 -16.18
N ALA A 91 -6.97 28.73 -17.47
CA ALA A 91 -7.99 28.39 -18.45
C ALA A 91 -8.68 27.06 -18.10
N PRO A 92 -9.99 26.92 -18.37
CA PRO A 92 -10.68 25.65 -18.13
C PRO A 92 -10.03 24.53 -18.97
N PRO A 93 -10.04 23.28 -18.45
CA PRO A 93 -9.52 22.15 -19.21
C PRO A 93 -10.25 21.98 -20.55
N THR A 94 -9.52 21.84 -21.62
CA THR A 94 -10.08 21.66 -22.97
C THR A 94 -10.53 20.22 -23.24
N ASP A 95 -10.09 19.27 -22.39
CA ASP A 95 -10.43 17.84 -22.45
C ASP A 95 -11.70 17.48 -21.67
N GLY A 96 -12.40 18.46 -21.11
CA GLY A 96 -13.58 18.25 -20.28
C GLY A 96 -13.29 17.62 -18.92
N ASN A 97 -12.03 17.46 -18.55
CA ASN A 97 -11.65 16.90 -17.25
C ASN A 97 -11.91 17.91 -16.12
N THR A 98 -13.10 17.88 -15.59
CA THR A 98 -13.50 18.69 -14.42
C THR A 98 -13.07 18.06 -13.09
N ALA A 99 -12.52 16.85 -13.10
CA ALA A 99 -12.15 16.11 -11.89
C ALA A 99 -10.80 16.53 -11.29
N ALA A 100 -10.05 17.43 -11.92
CA ALA A 100 -8.79 17.90 -11.42
C ALA A 100 -8.96 18.72 -10.14
N GLY A 101 -8.83 18.09 -9.00
CA GLY A 101 -8.64 18.72 -7.70
C GLY A 101 -9.85 18.79 -6.78
N TYR A 102 -11.10 18.85 -7.26
CA TYR A 102 -12.25 19.07 -6.40
C TYR A 102 -12.60 17.87 -5.48
N ASN A 103 -12.42 16.66 -5.98
CA ASN A 103 -12.79 15.44 -5.24
C ASN A 103 -11.61 14.75 -4.53
N SER A 104 -10.38 15.23 -4.69
CA SER A 104 -9.20 14.59 -4.10
C SER A 104 -9.22 14.62 -2.58
N PHE A 105 -9.77 15.69 -2.00
CA PHE A 105 -9.88 15.88 -0.56
C PHE A 105 -10.78 14.84 0.13
N TRP A 106 -11.80 14.35 -0.57
CA TRP A 106 -12.78 13.41 -0.02
C TRP A 106 -12.41 11.94 -0.22
N LEU A 107 -11.36 11.68 -1.00
CA LEU A 107 -10.93 10.32 -1.32
C LEU A 107 -9.75 9.92 -0.44
N ASP A 108 -10.01 9.05 0.53
CA ASP A 108 -8.93 8.36 1.23
C ASP A 108 -8.33 7.31 0.29
N ARG A 109 -7.16 7.63 -0.28
CA ARG A 109 -6.41 6.75 -1.21
C ARG A 109 -5.51 5.76 -0.47
N GLY A 110 -5.51 5.80 0.87
CA GLY A 110 -4.58 5.04 1.69
C GLY A 110 -3.14 5.57 1.62
N ASN A 111 -2.38 5.24 2.65
CA ASN A 111 -1.02 5.74 2.82
C ASN A 111 0.06 4.79 2.30
N GLY A 112 -0.29 3.55 1.95
CA GLY A 112 0.70 2.57 1.58
C GLY A 112 0.15 1.37 0.83
N ILE A 113 1.09 0.52 0.42
CA ILE A 113 0.81 -0.77 -0.20
C ILE A 113 0.57 -1.79 0.92
N VAL A 114 -0.48 -2.61 0.76
CA VAL A 114 -0.80 -3.67 1.71
C VAL A 114 0.39 -4.62 1.85
N GLN A 115 0.77 -4.84 3.10
CA GLN A 115 1.78 -5.82 3.48
C GLN A 115 1.12 -6.99 4.21
N ILE A 116 1.33 -8.21 3.72
CA ILE A 116 0.82 -9.43 4.32
C ILE A 116 1.98 -10.40 4.49
N ASN A 117 2.24 -10.81 5.73
CA ASN A 117 3.37 -11.68 6.09
C ASN A 117 4.73 -11.13 5.60
N GLY A 118 4.92 -9.81 5.66
CA GLY A 118 6.14 -9.16 5.22
C GLY A 118 6.25 -8.93 3.70
N GLU A 119 5.25 -9.32 2.90
CA GLU A 119 5.24 -9.14 1.45
C GLU A 119 4.35 -7.99 1.03
N TYR A 120 4.87 -7.04 0.27
CA TYR A 120 4.12 -5.94 -0.34
C TYR A 120 3.30 -6.43 -1.54
N ARG A 121 2.00 -6.51 -1.41
CA ARG A 121 1.12 -7.10 -2.41
C ARG A 121 1.00 -6.27 -3.68
N THR A 122 1.06 -6.95 -4.85
CA THR A 122 0.88 -6.32 -6.16
C THR A 122 -0.59 -6.14 -6.53
N SER A 123 -1.50 -6.87 -5.86
CA SER A 123 -2.95 -6.80 -6.02
C SER A 123 -3.65 -7.30 -4.77
N MET A 124 -4.90 -6.90 -4.59
CA MET A 124 -5.77 -7.45 -3.54
C MET A 124 -6.24 -8.86 -3.90
N ILE A 125 -6.47 -9.11 -5.19
CA ILE A 125 -6.81 -10.45 -5.69
C ILE A 125 -5.54 -11.30 -5.75
N ILE A 126 -5.57 -12.43 -5.06
CA ILE A 126 -4.46 -13.40 -4.98
C ILE A 126 -4.82 -14.76 -5.62
N ASP A 127 -6.10 -14.99 -5.81
CA ASP A 127 -6.65 -16.17 -6.50
C ASP A 127 -7.77 -15.72 -7.44
N PRO A 128 -7.63 -15.95 -8.73
CA PRO A 128 -6.59 -16.75 -9.42
C PRO A 128 -5.19 -16.11 -9.38
N PRO A 129 -4.11 -16.91 -9.63
CA PRO A 129 -2.71 -16.47 -9.49
C PRO A 129 -2.31 -15.26 -10.33
N ASN A 130 -3.01 -15.01 -11.46
CA ASN A 130 -2.80 -13.83 -12.29
C ASN A 130 -3.30 -12.53 -11.63
N GLY A 131 -4.02 -12.63 -10.50
CA GLY A 131 -4.53 -11.47 -9.77
C GLY A 131 -5.62 -10.68 -10.51
N GLN A 132 -6.37 -11.33 -11.39
CA GLN A 132 -7.47 -10.73 -12.16
C GLN A 132 -8.82 -11.25 -11.68
N ILE A 133 -9.88 -10.46 -11.87
CA ILE A 133 -11.25 -10.92 -11.60
C ILE A 133 -11.59 -12.05 -12.58
N PRO A 134 -12.00 -13.22 -12.10
CA PRO A 134 -12.35 -14.35 -12.96
C PRO A 134 -13.75 -14.16 -13.56
N PHE A 135 -13.86 -13.28 -14.55
CA PHE A 135 -15.13 -13.05 -15.24
C PHE A 135 -15.59 -14.28 -16.00
N LEU A 136 -16.88 -14.59 -15.88
CA LEU A 136 -17.51 -15.55 -16.77
C LEU A 136 -17.49 -15.02 -18.22
N PRO A 137 -17.33 -15.90 -19.23
CA PRO A 137 -17.33 -15.49 -20.63
C PRO A 137 -18.56 -14.66 -21.01
N ALA A 138 -19.73 -15.01 -20.49
CA ALA A 138 -20.96 -14.25 -20.70
C ALA A 138 -20.93 -12.84 -20.11
N ALA A 139 -20.16 -12.60 -19.04
CA ALA A 139 -20.00 -11.28 -18.45
C ALA A 139 -19.09 -10.39 -19.29
N LEU A 140 -18.09 -10.95 -19.94
CA LEU A 140 -17.16 -10.20 -20.83
C LEU A 140 -17.85 -9.65 -22.07
N SER A 141 -18.96 -10.26 -22.52
CA SER A 141 -19.72 -9.76 -23.67
C SER A 141 -20.72 -8.65 -23.32
N ARG A 142 -21.07 -8.46 -22.04
CA ARG A 142 -22.07 -7.46 -21.60
C ARG A 142 -21.72 -6.02 -21.95
N PRO A 143 -20.48 -5.53 -21.77
CA PRO A 143 -20.13 -4.16 -22.16
C PRO A 143 -20.41 -3.86 -23.63
N THR A 144 -20.07 -4.83 -24.51
CA THR A 144 -20.35 -4.71 -25.94
C THR A 144 -21.84 -4.70 -26.26
N GLN A 145 -22.61 -5.54 -25.57
CA GLN A 145 -24.08 -5.58 -25.69
C GLN A 145 -24.72 -4.28 -25.22
N LEU A 146 -24.24 -3.72 -24.08
CA LEU A 146 -24.73 -2.44 -23.57
C LEU A 146 -24.41 -1.30 -24.54
N GLN A 147 -23.19 -1.24 -25.07
CA GLN A 147 -22.80 -0.26 -26.08
C GLN A 147 -23.67 -0.35 -27.32
N GLN A 148 -23.95 -1.55 -27.81
CA GLN A 148 -24.84 -1.78 -28.95
C GLN A 148 -26.27 -1.33 -28.66
N TRP A 149 -26.76 -1.57 -27.43
CA TRP A 149 -28.08 -1.17 -27.01
C TRP A 149 -28.22 0.38 -26.94
N VAL A 150 -27.25 1.05 -26.32
CA VAL A 150 -27.22 2.54 -26.21
C VAL A 150 -27.06 3.20 -27.58
N ALA A 151 -26.39 2.55 -28.52
CA ALA A 151 -26.21 3.08 -29.88
C ALA A 151 -27.46 2.93 -30.77
N GLN A 152 -28.55 2.31 -30.28
CA GLN A 152 -29.79 2.20 -31.04
C GLN A 152 -30.52 3.57 -31.10
N PRO A 153 -31.02 4.00 -32.24
CA PRO A 153 -31.80 5.23 -32.36
C PRO A 153 -33.08 5.10 -31.48
N GLY A 154 -33.33 6.11 -30.64
CA GLY A 154 -34.52 6.18 -29.79
C GLY A 154 -34.36 5.57 -28.38
N VAL A 155 -33.15 5.31 -27.95
CA VAL A 155 -32.82 5.03 -26.55
C VAL A 155 -32.27 6.32 -25.96
N ASP A 156 -33.14 7.11 -25.27
CA ASP A 156 -32.82 8.32 -24.50
C ASP A 156 -32.65 7.98 -23.04
#